data_3885392ba5bfa11ef6adeecedeadb9c0
#
_entry.id   3885392ba5bfa11ef6adeecedeadb9c0
#
_cell.length_a   1.000
_cell.length_b   1.000
_cell.length_c   1.000
_cell.angle_alpha   90.00
_cell.angle_beta   90.00
_cell.angle_gamma   90.00
#
_symmetry.space_group_name_H-M   'P 1'
#
loop_
_entity.id
_entity.type
_entity.pdbx_description
1 polymer ?
#
loop_
_entity_poly.entity_id
_entity_poly.type
_entity_poly.pdbx_seq_one_letter_code
_entity_poly.pdbx_strand_id
1 'polypeptide(L)'
;MKKNLRIVSVAAAALLAVAPVAASAVSVNAADTTSTSTTTTSNVTLNLNGAGSTATDAANTVNVSSNFSLNAPVKVNNAVTANATLGGELTANLNGTSVSSSLADAAQDVTVSDGNTNLYSYNKDTKKVENNLNNVVAGQSYTLTLTNVGFSFGSAMKNKTVTVKLAAGELSGKNVTKNADGSYKLTLDQYGNATELTYTQSLKAYNQGNTNSVFFINQNSGTTETKGLYLTLANGNGELNVNDVLANIEKQYTAVQYNDSKFMSSTEKDSPVTITTNKDAVIAELKKQNITVNAAGNFTAPDTFTVTLNAKSSINGKTGQLVVTVSVPNGKKTTVDSVSKTIMHNAYYYDKDAKRVGTDKLTRYNSVTVSPKTTTIKGKAYYEVVENGKLSGKFINADNIDGTKRTLKHNAYVYASSKKRANKVVLKKGTEVTTYGGSYTFKNGKQYYKIGNNTDKTYVKASNF
;
A
#
# COMPACT_ATOMS: atom_id res chain seq x y z
N MET A 1 -34.65 33.18 -11.00
CA MET A 1 -34.41 31.78 -11.42
C MET A 1 -32.92 31.43 -11.19
N LYS A 2 -32.62 30.68 -10.14
CA LYS A 2 -31.24 30.27 -9.81
C LYS A 2 -30.97 28.92 -10.46
N LYS A 3 -30.02 28.87 -11.39
CA LYS A 3 -29.54 27.62 -12.01
C LYS A 3 -28.51 26.98 -11.08
N ASN A 4 -28.85 25.82 -10.55
CA ASN A 4 -27.92 24.97 -9.79
C ASN A 4 -26.97 24.26 -10.75
N LEU A 5 -25.71 24.65 -10.70
CA LEU A 5 -24.62 23.94 -11.36
C LEU A 5 -24.21 22.77 -10.46
N ARG A 6 -24.57 21.54 -10.86
CA ARG A 6 -24.06 20.33 -10.20
C ARG A 6 -22.73 19.95 -10.86
N ILE A 7 -21.66 20.18 -10.13
CA ILE A 7 -20.34 19.63 -10.46
C ILE A 7 -20.34 18.18 -9.99
N VAL A 8 -20.37 17.25 -10.93
CA VAL A 8 -20.14 15.83 -10.65
C VAL A 8 -18.65 15.59 -10.82
N SER A 9 -17.91 15.60 -9.71
CA SER A 9 -16.53 15.12 -9.66
C SER A 9 -16.55 13.61 -9.54
N VAL A 10 -16.29 12.91 -10.63
CA VAL A 10 -16.00 11.47 -10.59
C VAL A 10 -14.52 11.29 -10.27
N ALA A 11 -14.21 11.21 -9.00
CA ALA A 11 -12.94 10.68 -8.53
C ALA A 11 -13.12 9.18 -8.34
N ALA A 12 -12.73 8.39 -9.34
CA ALA A 12 -12.53 6.97 -9.16
C ALA A 12 -11.24 6.75 -8.38
N ALA A 13 -11.32 6.81 -7.06
CA ALA A 13 -10.25 6.38 -6.18
C ALA A 13 -10.24 4.85 -6.18
N ALA A 14 -9.25 4.25 -6.86
CA ALA A 14 -8.89 2.87 -6.61
C ALA A 14 -8.31 2.82 -5.19
N LEU A 15 -9.13 2.41 -4.23
CA LEU A 15 -8.69 2.08 -2.89
C LEU A 15 -7.87 0.78 -2.99
N LEU A 16 -6.56 0.90 -3.14
CA LEU A 16 -5.68 -0.16 -2.67
C LEU A 16 -5.71 -0.04 -1.14
N ALA A 17 -6.53 -0.85 -0.51
CA ALA A 17 -6.48 -1.07 0.92
C ALA A 17 -5.15 -1.77 1.22
N VAL A 18 -4.10 -0.99 1.44
CA VAL A 18 -3.00 -1.42 2.28
C VAL A 18 -3.62 -1.45 3.67
N ALA A 19 -4.02 -2.64 4.11
CA ALA A 19 -4.37 -2.84 5.49
C ALA A 19 -3.21 -2.29 6.32
N PRO A 20 -3.46 -1.36 7.27
CA PRO A 20 -2.44 -1.08 8.25
C PRO A 20 -2.10 -2.42 8.88
N VAL A 21 -0.84 -2.82 8.84
CA VAL A 21 -0.37 -3.88 9.72
C VAL A 21 -0.57 -3.29 11.11
N ALA A 22 -1.74 -3.55 11.67
CA ALA A 22 -1.97 -3.34 13.08
C ALA A 22 -0.92 -4.24 13.74
N ALA A 23 0.12 -3.61 14.30
CA ALA A 23 0.97 -4.29 15.24
C ALA A 23 0.01 -4.84 16.29
N SER A 24 -0.21 -6.15 16.24
CA SER A 24 -1.01 -6.83 17.23
C SER A 24 -0.24 -6.62 18.53
N ALA A 25 -0.69 -5.66 19.33
CA ALA A 25 -0.28 -5.58 20.72
C ALA A 25 -0.84 -6.85 21.37
N VAL A 26 -0.08 -7.91 21.36
CA VAL A 26 -0.37 -9.06 22.18
C VAL A 26 -0.13 -8.58 23.60
N SER A 27 -1.20 -8.22 24.29
CA SER A 27 -1.15 -7.97 25.71
C SER A 27 -0.75 -9.28 26.37
N VAL A 28 0.46 -9.35 26.91
CA VAL A 28 0.84 -10.40 27.85
C VAL A 28 0.07 -10.10 29.13
N ASN A 29 -1.21 -10.40 29.13
CA ASN A 29 -2.00 -10.41 30.36
C ASN A 29 -1.50 -11.61 31.16
N ALA A 30 -0.95 -11.36 32.34
CA ALA A 30 -0.77 -12.39 33.35
C ALA A 30 -2.16 -12.88 33.81
N ALA A 31 -2.80 -13.71 33.02
CA ALA A 31 -3.87 -14.55 33.49
C ALA A 31 -3.22 -15.82 34.01
N ASP A 32 -3.42 -16.11 35.26
CA ASP A 32 -3.07 -17.35 35.91
C ASP A 32 -3.78 -18.52 35.19
N THR A 33 -3.14 -19.13 34.25
CA THR A 33 -3.60 -20.34 33.59
C THR A 33 -2.55 -21.42 33.81
N THR A 34 -2.86 -22.32 34.69
CA THR A 34 -2.30 -23.67 34.75
C THR A 34 -2.42 -24.30 33.37
N SER A 35 -1.41 -24.17 32.52
CA SER A 35 -1.27 -24.94 31.29
C SER A 35 -0.10 -25.89 31.43
N THR A 36 -0.41 -27.16 31.23
CA THR A 36 0.50 -28.29 31.10
C THR A 36 1.66 -27.97 30.16
N SER A 37 2.85 -27.92 30.75
CA SER A 37 4.13 -27.63 30.09
C SER A 37 4.49 -28.72 29.10
N THR A 38 4.37 -28.44 27.82
CA THR A 38 5.28 -29.02 26.83
C THR A 38 6.51 -28.10 26.76
N THR A 39 7.68 -28.64 27.09
CA THR A 39 8.97 -27.99 26.99
C THR A 39 9.25 -27.64 25.52
N THR A 40 8.82 -26.49 25.07
CA THR A 40 9.32 -25.86 23.86
C THR A 40 10.44 -24.93 24.27
N THR A 41 11.67 -25.24 23.86
CA THR A 41 12.79 -24.30 23.88
C THR A 41 12.38 -23.12 23.01
N SER A 42 12.01 -22.00 23.64
CA SER A 42 11.73 -20.77 22.92
C SER A 42 13.08 -20.15 22.51
N ASN A 43 13.39 -20.23 21.24
CA ASN A 43 14.54 -19.55 20.66
C ASN A 43 14.03 -18.46 19.72
N VAL A 44 14.54 -17.24 19.84
CA VAL A 44 14.33 -16.17 18.86
C VAL A 44 15.10 -16.52 17.59
N THR A 45 14.61 -17.45 16.80
CA THR A 45 15.30 -17.91 15.60
C THR A 45 14.72 -17.25 14.35
N LEU A 46 15.54 -16.44 13.65
CA LEU A 46 15.22 -15.81 12.39
C LEU A 46 15.70 -16.69 11.24
N ASN A 47 14.78 -17.46 10.65
CA ASN A 47 15.09 -18.43 9.61
C ASN A 47 15.11 -17.79 8.22
N LEU A 48 16.29 -17.49 7.73
CA LEU A 48 16.57 -16.90 6.41
C LEU A 48 17.02 -17.96 5.36
N ASN A 49 16.80 -19.24 5.64
CA ASN A 49 17.15 -20.32 4.73
C ASN A 49 16.42 -20.15 3.38
N GLY A 50 17.17 -20.15 2.29
CA GLY A 50 16.62 -19.93 0.96
C GLY A 50 16.46 -18.46 0.53
N ALA A 51 16.74 -17.49 1.41
CA ALA A 51 16.65 -16.04 1.08
C ALA A 51 17.75 -15.52 0.14
N GLY A 52 18.60 -16.41 -0.35
CA GLY A 52 19.64 -16.12 -1.35
C GLY A 52 21.05 -16.34 -0.82
N SER A 53 21.74 -17.28 -1.42
CA SER A 53 23.17 -17.47 -1.29
C SER A 53 23.84 -17.09 -2.59
N THR A 54 24.27 -15.84 -2.74
CA THR A 54 25.24 -15.48 -3.77
C THR A 54 26.59 -15.21 -3.16
N ALA A 55 27.63 -15.57 -3.84
CA ALA A 55 29.02 -15.63 -3.34
C ALA A 55 29.69 -14.25 -3.11
N THR A 56 28.94 -13.14 -3.09
CA THR A 56 29.50 -11.80 -2.87
C THR A 56 29.08 -11.24 -1.51
N ASP A 57 30.01 -10.65 -0.76
CA ASP A 57 29.76 -10.09 0.58
C ASP A 57 28.62 -9.07 0.63
N ALA A 58 28.43 -8.30 -0.45
CA ALA A 58 27.31 -7.34 -0.56
C ALA A 58 25.93 -7.99 -0.60
N ALA A 59 25.83 -9.24 -1.11
CA ALA A 59 24.59 -9.98 -1.20
C ALA A 59 24.21 -10.69 0.12
N ASN A 60 25.11 -10.71 1.09
CA ASN A 60 24.93 -11.38 2.38
C ASN A 60 24.69 -10.37 3.52
N THR A 61 24.16 -9.20 3.24
CA THR A 61 23.81 -8.20 4.27
C THR A 61 22.38 -8.42 4.74
N VAL A 62 22.23 -8.74 6.01
CA VAL A 62 20.94 -8.87 6.70
C VAL A 62 20.60 -7.53 7.35
N ASN A 63 19.47 -6.95 7.01
CA ASN A 63 18.96 -5.76 7.67
C ASN A 63 17.99 -6.19 8.78
N VAL A 64 18.30 -5.83 10.02
CA VAL A 64 17.50 -6.15 11.19
C VAL A 64 16.84 -4.90 11.73
N SER A 65 15.55 -4.96 11.95
CA SER A 65 14.74 -3.91 12.55
C SER A 65 13.86 -4.48 13.66
N SER A 66 13.41 -3.61 14.55
CA SER A 66 12.48 -3.95 15.62
C SER A 66 11.35 -2.93 15.66
N ASN A 67 10.16 -3.38 16.07
CA ASN A 67 9.02 -2.52 16.37
C ASN A 67 8.62 -2.61 17.85
N PHE A 68 9.55 -2.92 18.74
CA PHE A 68 9.28 -3.07 20.15
C PHE A 68 8.63 -1.84 20.77
N SER A 69 7.68 -2.09 21.67
CA SER A 69 6.96 -1.06 22.41
C SER A 69 6.81 -1.46 23.87
N LEU A 70 7.15 -0.55 24.75
CA LEU A 70 6.93 -0.65 26.19
C LEU A 70 5.94 0.47 26.56
N ASN A 71 4.76 0.11 27.03
CA ASN A 71 3.74 1.07 27.47
C ASN A 71 3.70 1.09 28.98
N ALA A 72 3.83 2.26 29.58
CA ALA A 72 3.72 2.43 31.03
C ALA A 72 2.26 2.21 31.50
N PRO A 73 2.04 1.77 32.74
CA PRO A 73 0.69 1.59 33.28
C PRO A 73 -0.05 2.92 33.39
N VAL A 74 -1.37 2.90 33.27
CA VAL A 74 -2.20 4.04 33.64
C VAL A 74 -2.58 3.91 35.12
N LYS A 75 -2.29 4.94 35.91
CA LYS A 75 -2.59 4.99 37.36
C LYS A 75 -3.50 6.17 37.65
N VAL A 76 -4.58 5.92 38.42
CA VAL A 76 -5.44 6.94 38.95
C VAL A 76 -5.43 6.82 40.48
N ASN A 77 -5.07 7.87 41.19
CA ASN A 77 -4.90 7.85 42.65
C ASN A 77 -4.05 6.67 43.15
N ASN A 78 -2.92 6.41 42.46
CA ASN A 78 -1.99 5.29 42.70
C ASN A 78 -2.54 3.88 42.42
N ALA A 79 -3.79 3.75 42.05
CA ALA A 79 -4.37 2.47 41.61
C ALA A 79 -4.11 2.27 40.11
N VAL A 80 -3.61 1.11 39.71
CA VAL A 80 -3.41 0.74 38.32
C VAL A 80 -4.76 0.50 37.66
N THR A 81 -5.14 1.32 36.67
CA THR A 81 -6.37 1.19 35.89
C THR A 81 -6.14 0.52 34.53
N ALA A 82 -4.91 0.58 34.02
CA ALA A 82 -4.46 -0.22 32.88
C ALA A 82 -3.03 -0.69 33.14
N ASN A 83 -2.76 -1.98 32.95
CA ASN A 83 -1.44 -2.55 33.16
C ASN A 83 -0.45 -2.08 32.11
N ALA A 84 0.82 -2.07 32.47
CA ALA A 84 1.90 -1.91 31.52
C ALA A 84 1.87 -3.05 30.48
N THR A 85 2.27 -2.75 29.25
CA THR A 85 2.37 -3.75 28.19
C THR A 85 3.73 -3.69 27.51
N LEU A 86 4.26 -4.86 27.16
CA LEU A 86 5.45 -5.06 26.36
C LEU A 86 5.05 -5.85 25.11
N GLY A 87 5.48 -5.43 23.92
CA GLY A 87 5.15 -6.12 22.71
C GLY A 87 6.05 -5.74 21.55
N GLY A 88 5.79 -6.35 20.40
CA GLY A 88 6.53 -6.14 19.16
C GLY A 88 7.33 -7.35 18.74
N GLU A 89 8.12 -7.18 17.69
CA GLU A 89 8.89 -8.25 17.04
C GLU A 89 10.26 -7.76 16.58
N LEU A 90 11.19 -8.68 16.44
CA LEU A 90 12.45 -8.51 15.76
C LEU A 90 12.31 -9.07 14.34
N THR A 91 12.61 -8.27 13.34
CA THR A 91 12.50 -8.64 11.92
C THR A 91 13.86 -8.61 11.26
N ALA A 92 14.20 -9.67 10.54
CA ALA A 92 15.37 -9.73 9.67
C ALA A 92 14.95 -9.78 8.20
N ASN A 93 15.61 -8.98 7.37
CA ASN A 93 15.40 -8.96 5.92
C ASN A 93 16.72 -9.27 5.21
N LEU A 94 16.66 -10.23 4.29
CA LEU A 94 17.76 -10.57 3.39
C LEU A 94 17.21 -10.66 1.96
N ASN A 95 17.74 -9.85 1.06
CA ASN A 95 17.37 -9.84 -0.38
C ASN A 95 15.84 -9.76 -0.65
N GLY A 96 15.10 -9.03 0.22
CA GLY A 96 13.65 -8.88 0.09
C GLY A 96 12.82 -9.96 0.77
N THR A 97 13.45 -11.01 1.30
CA THR A 97 12.78 -12.00 2.18
C THR A 97 12.86 -11.49 3.63
N SER A 98 11.70 -11.33 4.27
CA SER A 98 11.60 -10.91 5.67
C SER A 98 11.08 -12.06 6.54
N VAL A 99 11.68 -12.20 7.71
CA VAL A 99 11.25 -13.12 8.77
C VAL A 99 11.22 -12.38 10.09
N SER A 100 10.24 -12.70 10.95
CA SER A 100 10.05 -12.03 12.23
C SER A 100 9.93 -13.05 13.36
N SER A 101 10.32 -12.63 14.57
CA SER A 101 10.06 -13.35 15.81
C SER A 101 9.47 -12.38 16.83
N SER A 102 8.31 -12.73 17.42
CA SER A 102 7.61 -11.88 18.37
C SER A 102 8.18 -12.03 19.79
N LEU A 103 8.07 -10.96 20.60
CA LEU A 103 8.42 -11.04 22.04
C LEU A 103 7.54 -12.04 22.79
N ALA A 104 6.32 -12.27 22.34
CA ALA A 104 5.40 -13.23 22.94
C ALA A 104 5.91 -14.67 22.80
N ASP A 105 6.46 -15.00 21.62
CA ASP A 105 7.04 -16.33 21.36
C ASP A 105 8.38 -16.52 22.08
N ALA A 106 9.07 -15.43 22.41
CA ALA A 106 10.36 -15.40 23.06
C ALA A 106 10.31 -15.10 24.57
N ALA A 107 9.17 -15.25 25.23
CA ALA A 107 8.95 -14.76 26.60
C ALA A 107 9.99 -15.22 27.63
N GLN A 108 10.60 -16.40 27.45
CA GLN A 108 11.65 -16.93 28.34
C GLN A 108 13.03 -16.28 28.12
N ASP A 109 13.24 -15.66 26.97
CA ASP A 109 14.49 -15.07 26.54
C ASP A 109 14.47 -13.53 26.61
N VAL A 110 13.36 -12.96 27.12
CA VAL A 110 13.14 -11.52 27.25
C VAL A 110 13.45 -11.05 28.65
N THR A 111 14.21 -9.97 28.76
CA THR A 111 14.41 -9.21 30.01
C THR A 111 14.17 -7.73 29.74
N VAL A 112 13.45 -7.05 30.64
CA VAL A 112 13.36 -5.60 30.70
C VAL A 112 13.92 -5.11 32.01
N SER A 113 14.89 -4.21 31.98
CA SER A 113 15.55 -3.72 33.20
C SER A 113 15.65 -2.19 33.27
N ASP A 114 15.69 -1.68 34.50
CA ASP A 114 16.06 -0.32 34.84
C ASP A 114 17.41 -0.41 35.55
N GLY A 115 18.50 -0.10 34.85
CA GLY A 115 19.83 -0.38 35.31
C GLY A 115 20.00 -1.87 35.67
N ASN A 116 20.28 -2.15 36.94
CA ASN A 116 20.51 -3.52 37.44
C ASN A 116 19.19 -4.21 37.95
N THR A 117 18.08 -3.52 37.90
CA THR A 117 16.80 -4.07 38.42
C THR A 117 15.98 -4.64 37.27
N ASN A 118 15.67 -5.94 37.31
CA ASN A 118 14.77 -6.57 36.33
C ASN A 118 13.32 -6.22 36.66
N LEU A 119 12.62 -5.68 35.69
CA LEU A 119 11.18 -5.41 35.74
C LEU A 119 10.37 -6.51 35.02
N TYR A 120 10.99 -7.22 34.09
CA TYR A 120 10.45 -8.39 33.43
C TYR A 120 11.59 -9.37 33.18
N SER A 121 11.44 -10.61 33.60
CA SER A 121 12.41 -11.65 33.31
C SER A 121 11.81 -13.04 33.53
N TYR A 122 12.40 -14.06 32.90
CA TYR A 122 12.08 -15.44 33.19
C TYR A 122 13.01 -16.00 34.27
N ASN A 123 12.44 -16.46 35.38
CA ASN A 123 13.18 -17.12 36.44
C ASN A 123 13.32 -18.61 36.12
N LYS A 124 14.55 -19.06 35.88
CA LYS A 124 14.86 -20.45 35.49
C LYS A 124 14.62 -21.46 36.61
N ASP A 125 14.76 -21.04 37.86
CA ASP A 125 14.59 -21.91 39.03
C ASP A 125 13.11 -22.19 39.30
N THR A 126 12.31 -21.14 39.27
CA THR A 126 10.85 -21.26 39.49
C THR A 126 10.08 -21.59 38.20
N LYS A 127 10.71 -21.51 37.02
CA LYS A 127 10.12 -21.67 35.70
C LYS A 127 8.91 -20.74 35.45
N LYS A 128 8.99 -19.52 36.01
CA LYS A 128 7.92 -18.51 35.91
C LYS A 128 8.47 -17.20 35.40
N VAL A 129 7.61 -16.45 34.71
CA VAL A 129 7.85 -15.07 34.37
C VAL A 129 7.61 -14.19 35.59
N GLU A 130 8.61 -13.40 35.95
CA GLU A 130 8.52 -12.32 36.94
C GLU A 130 8.16 -11.03 36.19
N ASN A 131 6.98 -10.48 36.48
CA ASN A 131 6.46 -9.32 35.75
C ASN A 131 6.12 -8.18 36.73
N ASN A 132 7.01 -7.21 36.80
CA ASN A 132 6.89 -5.97 37.58
C ASN A 132 6.79 -4.74 36.66
N LEU A 133 6.34 -4.90 35.41
CA LEU A 133 6.24 -3.81 34.43
C LEU A 133 5.32 -2.67 34.87
N ASN A 134 4.41 -2.90 35.81
CA ASN A 134 3.61 -1.81 36.41
C ASN A 134 4.42 -0.78 37.23
N ASN A 135 5.73 -1.02 37.40
CA ASN A 135 6.68 -0.03 37.93
C ASN A 135 7.32 0.85 36.84
N VAL A 136 7.06 0.56 35.58
CA VAL A 136 7.52 1.38 34.46
C VAL A 136 6.89 2.77 34.50
N VAL A 137 7.69 3.80 34.26
CA VAL A 137 7.25 5.19 34.24
C VAL A 137 7.31 5.72 32.80
N ALA A 138 6.23 6.33 32.35
CA ALA A 138 6.14 6.91 31.03
C ALA A 138 7.25 7.97 30.81
N GLY A 139 7.85 7.94 29.64
CA GLY A 139 8.94 8.85 29.24
C GLY A 139 10.33 8.43 29.72
N GLN A 140 10.47 7.47 30.61
CA GLN A 140 11.76 6.91 31.00
C GLN A 140 12.21 5.81 30.04
N SER A 141 13.53 5.59 29.99
CA SER A 141 14.14 4.58 29.12
C SER A 141 14.53 3.35 29.92
N TYR A 142 14.29 2.18 29.35
CA TYR A 142 14.56 0.87 29.90
C TYR A 142 15.35 0.04 28.92
N THR A 143 16.12 -0.92 29.39
CA THR A 143 16.88 -1.83 28.53
C THR A 143 16.07 -3.10 28.29
N LEU A 144 15.74 -3.34 27.02
CA LEU A 144 15.24 -4.64 26.55
C LEU A 144 16.43 -5.50 26.15
N THR A 145 16.50 -6.71 26.67
CA THR A 145 17.50 -7.72 26.29
C THR A 145 16.77 -8.97 25.80
N LEU A 146 17.16 -9.43 24.61
CA LEU A 146 16.77 -10.73 24.07
C LEU A 146 17.99 -11.63 24.09
N THR A 147 17.93 -12.72 24.81
CA THR A 147 18.95 -13.79 24.79
C THR A 147 18.56 -14.87 23.77
N ASN A 148 19.50 -15.75 23.44
CA ASN A 148 19.28 -16.87 22.50
C ASN A 148 18.75 -16.45 21.12
N VAL A 149 19.11 -15.23 20.66
CA VAL A 149 18.81 -14.81 19.29
C VAL A 149 19.63 -15.65 18.33
N GLY A 150 19.00 -16.15 17.28
CA GLY A 150 19.64 -16.97 16.26
C GLY A 150 19.26 -16.53 14.85
N PHE A 151 20.22 -16.69 13.93
CA PHE A 151 20.01 -16.55 12.49
C PHE A 151 20.33 -17.88 11.82
N SER A 152 19.44 -18.40 10.98
CA SER A 152 19.65 -19.61 10.21
C SER A 152 19.61 -19.32 8.72
N PHE A 153 20.68 -19.65 8.01
CA PHE A 153 20.81 -19.43 6.55
C PHE A 153 20.85 -20.74 5.77
N GLY A 154 20.88 -21.87 6.48
CA GLY A 154 20.96 -23.20 5.89
C GLY A 154 22.38 -23.61 5.49
N SER A 155 22.56 -24.89 5.17
CA SER A 155 23.86 -25.55 4.96
C SER A 155 24.71 -24.97 3.82
N ALA A 156 24.10 -24.30 2.84
CA ALA A 156 24.82 -23.59 1.76
C ALA A 156 25.72 -22.46 2.28
N MET A 157 25.41 -21.94 3.47
CA MET A 157 26.18 -20.86 4.15
C MET A 157 27.12 -21.38 5.24
N LYS A 158 27.35 -22.70 5.31
CA LYS A 158 28.28 -23.35 6.24
C LYS A 158 29.63 -22.64 6.29
N ASN A 159 30.09 -22.30 7.50
CA ASN A 159 31.39 -21.68 7.81
C ASN A 159 31.65 -20.35 7.06
N LYS A 160 30.61 -19.72 6.51
CA LYS A 160 30.71 -18.40 5.87
C LYS A 160 30.48 -17.27 6.85
N THR A 161 30.70 -16.05 6.40
CA THR A 161 30.39 -14.85 7.17
C THR A 161 29.24 -14.08 6.51
N VAL A 162 28.43 -13.46 7.34
CA VAL A 162 27.36 -12.54 6.91
C VAL A 162 27.51 -11.21 7.64
N THR A 163 27.07 -10.13 7.01
CA THR A 163 27.01 -8.82 7.63
C THR A 163 25.59 -8.57 8.12
N VAL A 164 25.44 -8.12 9.37
CA VAL A 164 24.15 -7.69 9.95
C VAL A 164 24.20 -6.19 10.19
N LYS A 165 23.19 -5.48 9.70
CA LYS A 165 22.94 -4.05 9.97
C LYS A 165 21.71 -3.92 10.83
N LEU A 166 21.87 -3.31 12.01
CA LEU A 166 20.76 -3.05 12.92
C LEU A 166 20.21 -1.65 12.68
N ALA A 167 18.89 -1.51 12.58
CA ALA A 167 18.23 -0.20 12.58
C ALA A 167 18.25 0.45 13.97
N ALA A 168 18.28 -0.36 15.04
CA ALA A 168 18.41 0.07 16.44
C ALA A 168 19.01 -1.06 17.28
N GLY A 169 19.54 -0.72 18.44
CA GLY A 169 20.08 -1.70 19.40
C GLY A 169 21.49 -2.16 19.08
N GLU A 170 21.92 -3.18 19.81
CA GLU A 170 23.23 -3.80 19.71
C GLU A 170 23.12 -5.32 19.69
N LEU A 171 24.07 -5.97 19.01
CA LEU A 171 24.20 -7.43 18.94
C LEU A 171 25.53 -7.86 19.51
N SER A 172 25.50 -8.86 20.35
CA SER A 172 26.70 -9.45 20.97
C SER A 172 26.59 -10.97 21.01
N GLY A 173 27.70 -11.63 21.26
CA GLY A 173 27.75 -13.10 21.39
C GLY A 173 29.01 -13.69 20.80
N LYS A 174 29.11 -15.02 20.85
CA LYS A 174 30.20 -15.77 20.27
C LYS A 174 30.18 -15.62 18.74
N ASN A 175 31.37 -15.38 18.15
CA ASN A 175 31.51 -15.21 16.69
C ASN A 175 30.83 -13.97 16.10
N VAL A 176 30.62 -12.95 16.94
CA VAL A 176 30.12 -11.61 16.54
C VAL A 176 31.26 -10.61 16.63
N THR A 177 31.47 -9.81 15.59
CA THR A 177 32.42 -8.70 15.59
C THR A 177 31.73 -7.44 15.10
N LYS A 178 31.76 -6.36 15.88
CA LYS A 178 31.25 -5.05 15.47
C LYS A 178 32.27 -4.36 14.56
N ASN A 179 31.86 -3.98 13.37
CA ASN A 179 32.66 -3.26 12.39
C ASN A 179 32.72 -1.75 12.71
N ALA A 180 33.70 -1.06 12.12
CA ALA A 180 33.85 0.39 12.30
C ALA A 180 32.65 1.21 11.77
N ASP A 181 31.90 0.67 10.79
CA ASP A 181 30.67 1.28 10.22
C ASP A 181 29.42 1.03 11.07
N GLY A 182 29.55 0.38 12.23
CA GLY A 182 28.44 0.03 13.11
C GLY A 182 27.69 -1.24 12.74
N SER A 183 28.00 -1.88 11.61
CA SER A 183 27.49 -3.19 11.26
C SER A 183 28.16 -4.30 12.07
N TYR A 184 27.61 -5.51 12.00
CA TYR A 184 28.13 -6.68 12.71
C TYR A 184 28.48 -7.77 11.70
N LYS A 185 29.67 -8.35 11.87
CA LYS A 185 30.10 -9.55 11.16
C LYS A 185 29.75 -10.78 12.00
N LEU A 186 28.96 -11.69 11.45
CA LEU A 186 28.68 -13.00 12.05
C LEU A 186 29.46 -14.09 11.31
N THR A 187 30.15 -14.95 12.06
CA THR A 187 30.72 -16.19 11.51
C THR A 187 29.77 -17.34 11.80
N LEU A 188 29.29 -17.97 10.72
CA LEU A 188 28.31 -19.05 10.79
C LEU A 188 28.98 -20.38 11.10
N ASP A 189 28.24 -21.27 11.78
CA ASP A 189 28.68 -22.62 12.13
C ASP A 189 28.69 -23.60 10.92
N GLN A 190 28.96 -24.85 11.20
CA GLN A 190 28.96 -25.95 10.20
C GLN A 190 27.58 -26.23 9.60
N TYR A 191 26.52 -25.66 10.12
CA TYR A 191 25.15 -25.83 9.62
C TYR A 191 24.63 -24.54 8.96
N GLY A 192 25.43 -23.46 8.96
CA GLY A 192 25.06 -22.16 8.41
C GLY A 192 24.21 -21.34 9.38
N ASN A 193 24.40 -21.49 10.68
CA ASN A 193 23.68 -20.78 11.73
C ASN A 193 24.62 -19.87 12.54
N ALA A 194 24.06 -18.81 13.09
CA ALA A 194 24.62 -18.06 14.22
C ALA A 194 23.59 -18.09 15.35
N THR A 195 23.96 -18.68 16.50
CA THR A 195 23.07 -18.93 17.63
C THR A 195 23.64 -18.36 18.93
N GLU A 196 22.87 -18.37 20.00
CA GLU A 196 23.23 -17.89 21.32
C GLU A 196 23.68 -16.42 21.34
N LEU A 197 23.08 -15.63 20.46
CA LEU A 197 23.34 -14.20 20.39
C LEU A 197 22.47 -13.44 21.39
N THR A 198 22.96 -12.29 21.83
CA THR A 198 22.20 -11.35 22.67
C THR A 198 21.96 -10.06 21.90
N TYR A 199 20.69 -9.67 21.80
CA TYR A 199 20.27 -8.39 21.26
C TYR A 199 19.81 -7.49 22.40
N THR A 200 20.28 -6.25 22.42
CA THR A 200 19.89 -5.24 23.42
C THR A 200 19.40 -3.97 22.76
N GLN A 201 18.37 -3.36 23.33
CA GLN A 201 17.83 -2.09 22.83
C GLN A 201 17.29 -1.25 23.98
N SER A 202 17.57 0.06 23.96
CA SER A 202 16.92 1.01 24.84
C SER A 202 15.50 1.29 24.34
N LEU A 203 14.50 1.13 25.21
CA LEU A 203 13.10 1.43 24.93
C LEU A 203 12.62 2.55 25.84
N LYS A 204 12.15 3.66 25.26
CA LYS A 204 11.44 4.69 25.98
C LYS A 204 9.99 4.26 26.21
N ALA A 205 9.55 4.24 27.46
CA ALA A 205 8.19 3.83 27.80
C ALA A 205 7.16 4.87 27.34
N TYR A 206 6.16 4.42 26.62
CA TYR A 206 5.06 5.27 26.15
C TYR A 206 4.02 5.53 27.24
N ASN A 207 3.44 6.72 27.22
CA ASN A 207 2.26 7.06 28.01
C ASN A 207 0.99 6.59 27.30
N GLN A 208 0.50 5.39 27.64
CA GLN A 208 -0.74 4.86 27.02
C GLN A 208 -2.02 5.61 27.44
N GLY A 209 -1.97 6.40 28.51
CA GLY A 209 -3.05 7.29 28.90
C GLY A 209 -3.19 8.51 27.98
N ASN A 210 -2.14 8.87 27.25
CA ASN A 210 -2.19 9.91 26.22
C ASN A 210 -2.72 9.28 24.92
N THR A 211 -3.93 9.64 24.52
CA THR A 211 -4.61 9.10 23.32
C THR A 211 -4.51 10.00 22.10
N ASN A 212 -3.80 11.13 22.19
CA ASN A 212 -3.69 12.09 21.10
C ASN A 212 -3.04 11.47 19.87
N SER A 213 -3.66 11.68 18.71
CA SER A 213 -3.21 11.15 17.44
C SER A 213 -2.08 11.98 16.84
N VAL A 214 -1.24 11.33 16.03
CA VAL A 214 -0.29 11.99 15.13
C VAL A 214 -0.97 12.16 13.77
N PHE A 215 -0.88 13.34 13.18
CA PHE A 215 -1.45 13.65 11.88
C PHE A 215 -0.53 14.60 11.11
N PHE A 216 -0.80 14.78 9.81
CA PHE A 216 -0.01 15.65 8.95
C PHE A 216 -0.75 16.94 8.64
N ILE A 217 -0.01 18.04 8.59
CA ILE A 217 -0.49 19.33 8.10
C ILE A 217 0.33 19.78 6.89
N ASN A 218 -0.32 20.46 5.96
CA ASN A 218 0.36 21.15 4.88
C ASN A 218 0.86 22.50 5.41
N GLN A 219 2.17 22.70 5.36
CA GLN A 219 2.79 23.91 5.91
C GLN A 219 2.38 25.20 5.19
N ASN A 220 2.02 25.10 3.90
CA ASN A 220 1.61 26.26 3.12
C ASN A 220 0.19 26.73 3.44
N SER A 221 -0.72 25.81 3.71
CA SER A 221 -2.14 26.10 3.99
C SER A 221 -2.50 26.05 5.47
N GLY A 222 -1.67 25.40 6.30
CA GLY A 222 -1.99 25.12 7.71
C GLY A 222 -3.11 24.10 7.91
N THR A 223 -3.54 23.41 6.85
CA THR A 223 -4.65 22.44 6.90
C THR A 223 -4.18 21.04 7.19
N THR A 224 -5.01 20.29 7.94
CA THR A 224 -4.79 18.83 8.14
C THR A 224 -5.02 18.12 6.83
N GLU A 225 -4.10 17.22 6.50
CA GLU A 225 -4.13 16.44 5.26
C GLU A 225 -4.23 14.95 5.54
N THR A 226 -5.13 14.29 4.81
CA THR A 226 -5.25 12.83 4.77
C THR A 226 -4.65 12.25 3.49
N LYS A 227 -4.46 13.10 2.47
CA LYS A 227 -3.79 12.80 1.20
C LYS A 227 -2.98 14.01 0.78
N GLY A 228 -1.71 13.79 0.46
CA GLY A 228 -0.83 14.83 -0.03
C GLY A 228 -0.76 14.89 -1.56
N LEU A 229 -0.45 16.08 -2.06
CA LEU A 229 -0.14 16.32 -3.48
C LEU A 229 1.17 17.09 -3.58
N TYR A 230 2.10 16.60 -4.36
CA TYR A 230 3.37 17.26 -4.62
C TYR A 230 3.64 17.34 -6.12
N LEU A 231 3.95 18.51 -6.60
CA LEU A 231 4.28 18.76 -8.00
C LEU A 231 5.78 19.01 -8.14
N THR A 232 6.43 18.28 -9.04
CA THR A 232 7.85 18.48 -9.37
C THR A 232 8.10 18.24 -10.86
N LEU A 233 9.28 18.62 -11.33
CA LEU A 233 9.74 18.33 -12.68
C LEU A 233 10.95 17.41 -12.61
N ALA A 234 11.00 16.45 -13.51
CA ALA A 234 12.20 15.64 -13.71
C ALA A 234 13.34 16.51 -14.29
N ASN A 235 14.57 16.15 -13.95
CA ASN A 235 15.77 16.79 -14.49
C ASN A 235 15.86 16.64 -16.02
N GLY A 236 16.78 17.34 -16.65
CA GLY A 236 16.94 17.31 -18.12
C GLY A 236 17.20 15.93 -18.72
N ASN A 237 17.69 14.98 -17.91
CA ASN A 237 17.85 13.56 -18.27
C ASN A 237 16.61 12.69 -17.98
N GLY A 238 15.49 13.28 -17.52
CA GLY A 238 14.26 12.57 -17.18
C GLY A 238 14.28 11.85 -15.83
N GLU A 239 15.24 12.16 -14.96
CA GLU A 239 15.41 11.49 -13.66
C GLU A 239 15.01 12.38 -12.47
N LEU A 240 14.65 11.72 -11.37
CA LEU A 240 14.52 12.30 -10.02
C LEU A 240 15.42 11.52 -9.06
N ASN A 241 15.81 12.18 -7.95
CA ASN A 241 16.52 11.55 -6.84
C ASN A 241 15.60 11.36 -5.63
N VAL A 242 15.65 10.18 -5.01
CA VAL A 242 14.80 9.83 -3.86
C VAL A 242 14.99 10.78 -2.68
N ASN A 243 16.24 11.20 -2.38
CA ASN A 243 16.50 12.09 -1.25
C ASN A 243 15.89 13.47 -1.49
N ASP A 244 16.00 13.99 -2.72
CA ASP A 244 15.46 15.30 -3.07
C ASP A 244 13.92 15.29 -3.01
N VAL A 245 13.30 14.24 -3.54
CA VAL A 245 11.85 14.07 -3.50
C VAL A 245 11.37 14.00 -2.05
N LEU A 246 11.98 13.15 -1.22
CA LEU A 246 11.61 13.01 0.19
C LEU A 246 11.77 14.32 0.95
N ALA A 247 12.94 14.96 0.86
CA ALA A 247 13.22 16.22 1.56
C ALA A 247 12.26 17.36 1.16
N ASN A 248 11.86 17.43 -0.12
CA ASN A 248 10.93 18.44 -0.57
C ASN A 248 9.48 18.15 -0.13
N ILE A 249 9.08 16.89 -0.07
CA ILE A 249 7.78 16.50 0.49
C ILE A 249 7.73 16.82 1.99
N GLU A 250 8.79 16.55 2.74
CA GLU A 250 8.89 16.88 4.17
C GLU A 250 8.88 18.38 4.46
N LYS A 251 9.37 19.21 3.52
CA LYS A 251 9.22 20.67 3.61
C LYS A 251 7.78 21.13 3.42
N GLN A 252 6.97 20.40 2.66
CA GLN A 252 5.58 20.74 2.41
C GLN A 252 4.63 20.18 3.47
N TYR A 253 4.95 19.01 4.02
CA TYR A 253 4.11 18.31 4.99
C TYR A 253 4.87 18.03 6.27
N THR A 254 4.33 18.46 7.40
CA THR A 254 4.90 18.19 8.72
C THR A 254 3.95 17.34 9.55
N ALA A 255 4.53 16.43 10.33
CA ALA A 255 3.77 15.64 11.29
C ALA A 255 3.60 16.44 12.59
N VAL A 256 2.41 16.39 13.17
CA VAL A 256 2.07 17.10 14.40
C VAL A 256 1.28 16.23 15.35
N GLN A 257 1.39 16.55 16.63
CA GLN A 257 0.56 15.99 17.70
C GLN A 257 0.17 17.10 18.66
N TYR A 258 -1.06 17.08 19.15
CA TYR A 258 -1.52 18.00 20.18
C TYR A 258 -1.18 17.45 21.56
N ASN A 259 -0.37 18.16 22.36
CA ASN A 259 -0.02 17.77 23.70
C ASN A 259 0.07 19.03 24.58
N ASP A 260 -0.35 18.92 25.84
CA ASP A 260 -0.24 19.97 26.84
C ASP A 260 -0.68 21.37 26.33
N SER A 261 -1.84 21.40 25.64
CA SER A 261 -2.45 22.60 25.08
C SER A 261 -1.68 23.27 23.93
N LYS A 262 -0.71 22.58 23.30
CA LYS A 262 -0.04 23.06 22.09
C LYS A 262 0.16 21.97 21.05
N PHE A 263 0.35 22.37 19.81
CA PHE A 263 0.80 21.48 18.74
C PHE A 263 2.32 21.33 18.83
N MET A 264 2.78 20.07 18.77
CA MET A 264 4.18 19.68 18.71
C MET A 264 4.44 19.24 17.25
N SER A 265 5.33 19.94 16.57
CA SER A 265 5.63 19.71 15.13
C SER A 265 6.93 18.94 14.95
N SER A 266 6.98 18.02 13.97
CA SER A 266 8.20 17.28 13.64
C SER A 266 9.35 18.17 13.13
N THR A 267 9.11 19.43 12.83
CA THR A 267 10.14 20.41 12.44
C THR A 267 10.75 21.14 13.62
N GLU A 268 10.17 21.03 14.82
CA GLU A 268 10.71 21.68 16.02
C GLU A 268 11.88 20.87 16.58
N LYS A 269 12.86 21.57 17.13
CA LYS A 269 13.94 20.94 17.88
C LYS A 269 13.35 20.23 19.11
N ASP A 270 13.84 19.03 19.38
CA ASP A 270 13.42 18.20 20.51
C ASP A 270 11.92 17.79 20.47
N SER A 271 11.31 17.85 19.29
CA SER A 271 9.92 17.40 19.10
C SER A 271 9.75 15.92 19.47
N PRO A 272 8.70 15.56 20.20
CA PRO A 272 8.36 14.17 20.42
C PRO A 272 7.79 13.49 19.19
N VAL A 273 7.42 14.24 18.16
CA VAL A 273 6.91 13.72 16.89
C VAL A 273 8.00 13.74 15.85
N THR A 274 8.26 12.61 15.22
CA THR A 274 9.29 12.50 14.18
C THR A 274 8.72 11.81 12.95
N ILE A 275 9.12 12.26 11.76
CA ILE A 275 8.89 11.53 10.51
C ILE A 275 9.88 10.37 10.49
N THR A 276 9.36 9.16 10.29
CA THR A 276 10.15 7.91 10.33
C THR A 276 10.43 7.34 8.95
N THR A 277 9.80 7.91 7.90
CA THR A 277 10.10 7.53 6.52
C THR A 277 11.54 7.94 6.17
N ASN A 278 12.29 7.01 5.63
CA ASN A 278 13.66 7.22 5.18
C ASN A 278 13.82 6.83 3.70
N LYS A 279 14.99 7.06 3.14
CA LYS A 279 15.35 6.72 1.75
C LYS A 279 15.00 5.26 1.41
N ASP A 280 15.34 4.31 2.27
CA ASP A 280 15.17 2.88 1.98
C ASP A 280 13.69 2.49 1.94
N ALA A 281 12.87 3.09 2.83
CA ALA A 281 11.42 2.92 2.80
C ALA A 281 10.81 3.44 1.50
N VAL A 282 11.25 4.62 1.02
CA VAL A 282 10.79 5.18 -0.26
C VAL A 282 11.24 4.30 -1.43
N ILE A 283 12.48 3.81 -1.45
CA ILE A 283 12.97 2.89 -2.49
C ILE A 283 12.12 1.62 -2.52
N ALA A 284 11.81 1.04 -1.36
CA ALA A 284 10.96 -0.15 -1.27
C ALA A 284 9.53 0.12 -1.78
N GLU A 285 8.97 1.29 -1.51
CA GLU A 285 7.67 1.71 -2.01
C GLU A 285 7.67 1.92 -3.54
N LEU A 286 8.70 2.58 -4.09
CA LEU A 286 8.88 2.78 -5.53
C LEU A 286 9.03 1.44 -6.28
N LYS A 287 9.76 0.48 -5.68
CA LYS A 287 9.89 -0.87 -6.24
C LYS A 287 8.53 -1.58 -6.35
N LYS A 288 7.63 -1.43 -5.36
CA LYS A 288 6.26 -1.96 -5.43
C LYS A 288 5.43 -1.32 -6.56
N GLN A 289 5.79 -0.10 -6.96
CA GLN A 289 5.19 0.62 -8.09
C GLN A 289 5.90 0.32 -9.43
N ASN A 290 6.82 -0.68 -9.47
CA ASN A 290 7.64 -1.06 -10.61
C ASN A 290 8.61 0.05 -11.08
N ILE A 291 9.07 0.90 -10.16
CA ILE A 291 10.06 1.94 -10.40
C ILE A 291 11.39 1.46 -9.85
N THR A 292 12.39 1.35 -10.72
CA THR A 292 13.75 0.91 -10.35
C THR A 292 14.58 2.12 -9.97
N VAL A 293 15.20 2.07 -8.79
CA VAL A 293 16.11 3.10 -8.26
C VAL A 293 17.54 2.56 -8.32
N ASN A 294 18.49 3.35 -8.81
CA ASN A 294 19.90 2.97 -8.86
C ASN A 294 20.60 3.19 -7.50
N ALA A 295 21.85 2.77 -7.37
CA ALA A 295 22.63 2.89 -6.13
C ALA A 295 22.79 4.35 -5.64
N ALA A 296 22.84 5.33 -6.56
CA ALA A 296 22.91 6.76 -6.24
C ALA A 296 21.56 7.33 -5.74
N GLY A 297 20.47 6.57 -5.85
CA GLY A 297 19.13 7.01 -5.49
C GLY A 297 18.36 7.67 -6.63
N ASN A 298 18.87 7.59 -7.87
CA ASN A 298 18.18 8.14 -9.05
C ASN A 298 17.26 7.12 -9.68
N PHE A 299 16.16 7.60 -10.26
CA PHE A 299 15.20 6.79 -11.01
C PHE A 299 14.58 7.59 -12.15
N THR A 300 14.23 6.90 -13.25
CA THR A 300 13.46 7.52 -14.33
C THR A 300 12.09 7.91 -13.80
N ALA A 301 11.78 9.20 -13.85
CA ALA A 301 10.56 9.75 -13.30
C ALA A 301 9.33 9.35 -14.15
N PRO A 302 8.35 8.60 -13.60
CA PRO A 302 7.04 8.48 -14.25
C PRO A 302 6.28 9.80 -14.13
N ASP A 303 5.19 9.95 -14.90
CA ASP A 303 4.30 11.12 -14.81
C ASP A 303 3.57 11.24 -13.47
N THR A 304 3.44 10.14 -12.74
CA THR A 304 2.88 10.10 -11.39
C THR A 304 3.38 8.88 -10.61
N PHE A 305 3.58 9.04 -9.30
CA PHE A 305 3.89 7.98 -8.35
C PHE A 305 3.49 8.41 -6.93
N THR A 306 3.60 7.52 -5.96
CA THR A 306 3.29 7.83 -4.56
C THR A 306 4.51 7.68 -3.65
N VAL A 307 4.54 8.52 -2.61
CA VAL A 307 5.47 8.41 -1.49
C VAL A 307 4.67 8.50 -0.20
N THR A 308 4.88 7.55 0.69
CA THR A 308 4.19 7.51 1.97
C THR A 308 5.08 8.06 3.08
N LEU A 309 4.64 9.16 3.71
CA LEU A 309 5.24 9.65 4.94
C LEU A 309 4.62 8.93 6.13
N ASN A 310 5.45 8.40 7.00
CA ASN A 310 5.08 7.84 8.29
C ASN A 310 5.70 8.69 9.40
N ALA A 311 4.95 8.89 10.47
CA ALA A 311 5.45 9.60 11.64
C ALA A 311 5.07 8.87 12.92
N LYS A 312 5.83 9.10 14.00
CA LYS A 312 5.62 8.45 15.29
C LYS A 312 5.86 9.45 16.42
N SER A 313 5.06 9.32 17.47
CA SER A 313 5.23 10.06 18.72
C SER A 313 6.05 9.24 19.72
N SER A 314 7.05 9.87 20.33
CA SER A 314 7.81 9.29 21.45
C SER A 314 7.09 9.40 22.79
N ILE A 315 5.97 10.14 22.88
CA ILE A 315 5.16 10.25 24.10
C ILE A 315 4.28 9.02 24.27
N ASN A 316 3.51 8.67 23.25
CA ASN A 316 2.47 7.65 23.35
C ASN A 316 2.57 6.55 22.28
N GLY A 317 3.61 6.57 21.46
CA GLY A 317 3.83 5.58 20.41
C GLY A 317 2.85 5.64 19.24
N LYS A 318 1.86 6.57 19.25
CA LYS A 318 0.92 6.73 18.15
C LYS A 318 1.64 7.09 16.86
N THR A 319 1.12 6.58 15.78
CA THR A 319 1.65 6.81 14.43
C THR A 319 0.67 7.62 13.60
N GLY A 320 1.20 8.37 12.65
CA GLY A 320 0.46 9.04 11.59
C GLY A 320 0.99 8.63 10.23
N GLN A 321 0.16 8.67 9.22
CA GLN A 321 0.53 8.35 7.84
C GLN A 321 -0.08 9.35 6.88
N LEU A 322 0.69 9.77 5.86
CA LEU A 322 0.23 10.58 4.74
C LEU A 322 0.75 9.99 3.43
N VAL A 323 -0.16 9.57 2.56
CA VAL A 323 0.19 9.17 1.19
C VAL A 323 0.21 10.40 0.31
N VAL A 324 1.38 10.73 -0.23
CA VAL A 324 1.59 11.89 -1.11
C VAL A 324 1.66 11.40 -2.56
N THR A 325 0.75 11.88 -3.40
CA THR A 325 0.82 11.67 -4.85
C THR A 325 1.79 12.70 -5.42
N VAL A 326 2.86 12.22 -6.03
CA VAL A 326 3.83 13.05 -6.74
C VAL A 326 3.43 13.11 -8.21
N SER A 327 3.24 14.31 -8.72
CA SER A 327 2.95 14.58 -10.13
C SER A 327 4.18 15.16 -10.82
N VAL A 328 4.56 14.57 -11.95
CA VAL A 328 5.74 14.95 -12.76
C VAL A 328 5.30 15.19 -14.20
N PRO A 329 4.87 16.41 -14.56
CA PRO A 329 4.29 16.70 -15.87
C PRO A 329 5.20 16.36 -17.07
N ASN A 330 6.52 16.44 -16.89
CA ASN A 330 7.51 16.05 -17.88
C ASN A 330 8.07 14.63 -17.69
N GLY A 331 7.49 13.85 -16.77
CA GLY A 331 7.85 12.46 -16.52
C GLY A 331 7.35 11.53 -17.64
N LYS A 332 7.89 10.31 -17.63
CA LYS A 332 7.47 9.25 -18.57
C LYS A 332 6.02 8.86 -18.29
N LYS A 333 5.14 8.99 -19.28
CA LYS A 333 3.73 8.59 -19.14
C LYS A 333 3.61 7.11 -18.79
N THR A 334 2.91 6.86 -17.68
CA THR A 334 2.61 5.51 -17.16
C THR A 334 1.21 5.06 -17.50
N THR A 335 0.33 6.01 -17.86
CA THR A 335 -1.04 5.74 -18.27
C THR A 335 -1.18 5.94 -19.78
N VAL A 336 -2.06 5.15 -20.39
CA VAL A 336 -2.42 5.34 -21.79
C VAL A 336 -3.50 6.41 -21.92
N ASP A 337 -3.49 7.11 -23.06
CA ASP A 337 -4.58 8.04 -23.38
C ASP A 337 -5.91 7.29 -23.41
N SER A 338 -6.92 7.87 -22.82
CA SER A 338 -8.25 7.27 -22.74
C SER A 338 -9.36 8.30 -22.87
N VAL A 339 -10.53 7.83 -23.29
CA VAL A 339 -11.74 8.64 -23.44
C VAL A 339 -12.94 7.89 -22.87
N SER A 340 -13.82 8.61 -22.20
CA SER A 340 -15.09 8.05 -21.74
C SER A 340 -16.10 8.07 -22.89
N LYS A 341 -16.69 6.93 -23.21
CA LYS A 341 -17.73 6.77 -24.25
C LYS A 341 -18.97 6.10 -23.67
N THR A 342 -20.11 6.37 -24.26
CA THR A 342 -21.39 5.76 -23.86
C THR A 342 -21.69 4.53 -24.71
N ILE A 343 -22.03 3.42 -24.06
CA ILE A 343 -22.54 2.21 -24.72
C ILE A 343 -23.96 2.49 -25.23
N MET A 344 -24.15 2.49 -26.52
CA MET A 344 -25.46 2.76 -27.17
C MET A 344 -26.28 1.50 -27.43
N HIS A 345 -25.64 0.34 -27.51
CA HIS A 345 -26.24 -0.98 -27.62
C HIS A 345 -25.55 -1.94 -26.64
N ASN A 346 -26.32 -2.85 -26.00
CA ASN A 346 -25.73 -3.83 -25.11
C ASN A 346 -24.52 -4.52 -25.76
N ALA A 347 -23.39 -4.54 -25.08
CA ALA A 347 -22.13 -5.05 -25.59
C ALA A 347 -21.56 -6.13 -24.68
N TYR A 348 -20.54 -6.81 -25.18
CA TYR A 348 -19.74 -7.78 -24.45
C TYR A 348 -18.27 -7.49 -24.68
N TYR A 349 -17.44 -8.03 -23.81
CA TYR A 349 -16.00 -7.99 -23.99
C TYR A 349 -15.52 -9.09 -24.95
N TYR A 350 -14.50 -8.76 -25.72
CA TYR A 350 -13.82 -9.65 -26.66
C TYR A 350 -12.32 -9.60 -26.42
N ASP A 351 -11.60 -10.66 -26.79
CA ASP A 351 -10.15 -10.69 -26.82
C ASP A 351 -9.60 -10.20 -28.17
N LYS A 352 -8.27 -10.22 -28.33
CA LYS A 352 -7.56 -9.83 -29.55
C LYS A 352 -7.94 -10.71 -30.78
N ASP A 353 -8.57 -11.85 -30.57
CA ASP A 353 -9.03 -12.78 -31.61
C ASP A 353 -10.53 -12.65 -31.87
N ALA A 354 -11.18 -11.61 -31.36
CA ALA A 354 -12.62 -11.39 -31.39
C ALA A 354 -13.44 -12.55 -30.81
N LYS A 355 -12.86 -13.30 -29.88
CA LYS A 355 -13.59 -14.27 -29.05
C LYS A 355 -14.14 -13.57 -27.82
N ARG A 356 -15.38 -13.91 -27.45
CA ARG A 356 -16.02 -13.33 -26.28
C ARG A 356 -15.28 -13.73 -24.99
N VAL A 357 -15.02 -12.75 -24.15
CA VAL A 357 -14.37 -12.90 -22.83
C VAL A 357 -15.44 -12.80 -21.74
N GLY A 358 -15.64 -13.88 -21.01
CA GLY A 358 -16.61 -13.91 -19.91
C GLY A 358 -18.07 -13.83 -20.35
N THR A 359 -18.95 -13.68 -19.38
CA THR A 359 -20.40 -13.59 -19.54
C THR A 359 -20.95 -12.18 -19.29
N ASP A 360 -20.12 -11.26 -18.81
CA ASP A 360 -20.52 -9.92 -18.41
C ASP A 360 -21.07 -9.13 -19.59
N LYS A 361 -22.23 -8.55 -19.38
CA LYS A 361 -22.92 -7.72 -20.34
C LYS A 361 -22.78 -6.24 -19.96
N LEU A 362 -22.20 -5.47 -20.87
CA LEU A 362 -22.19 -4.02 -20.77
C LEU A 362 -23.56 -3.50 -21.18
N THR A 363 -24.29 -2.97 -20.22
CA THR A 363 -25.62 -2.46 -20.45
C THR A 363 -25.56 -1.11 -21.18
N ARG A 364 -26.46 -0.94 -22.17
CA ARG A 364 -26.59 0.31 -22.91
C ARG A 364 -26.78 1.51 -21.95
N TYR A 365 -26.26 2.64 -22.36
CA TYR A 365 -26.30 3.95 -21.69
C TYR A 365 -25.36 4.09 -20.49
N ASN A 366 -24.62 3.04 -20.14
CA ASN A 366 -23.51 3.15 -19.20
C ASN A 366 -22.26 3.68 -19.91
N SER A 367 -21.43 4.36 -19.16
CA SER A 367 -20.11 4.83 -19.63
C SER A 367 -19.08 3.72 -19.56
N VAL A 368 -18.13 3.76 -20.47
CA VAL A 368 -16.93 2.91 -20.48
C VAL A 368 -15.72 3.76 -20.86
N THR A 369 -14.59 3.53 -20.21
CA THR A 369 -13.32 4.18 -20.54
C THR A 369 -12.57 3.30 -21.54
N VAL A 370 -12.20 3.87 -22.68
CA VAL A 370 -11.58 3.16 -23.79
C VAL A 370 -10.41 3.95 -24.38
N SER A 371 -9.55 3.28 -25.12
CA SER A 371 -8.53 3.92 -25.97
C SER A 371 -9.19 4.93 -26.92
N PRO A 372 -8.58 6.09 -27.23
CA PRO A 372 -9.15 7.07 -28.19
C PRO A 372 -9.27 6.53 -29.61
N LYS A 373 -8.44 5.55 -29.95
CA LYS A 373 -8.39 4.94 -31.31
C LYS A 373 -8.94 3.52 -31.28
N THR A 374 -9.63 3.16 -32.35
CA THR A 374 -10.09 1.78 -32.57
C THR A 374 -8.98 0.91 -33.16
N THR A 375 -9.06 -0.39 -32.89
CA THR A 375 -8.26 -1.44 -33.50
C THR A 375 -9.15 -2.31 -34.39
N THR A 376 -8.70 -2.66 -35.58
CA THR A 376 -9.44 -3.58 -36.46
C THR A 376 -9.13 -5.03 -36.11
N ILE A 377 -10.14 -5.79 -35.70
CA ILE A 377 -10.03 -7.22 -35.42
C ILE A 377 -11.02 -7.96 -36.32
N LYS A 378 -10.52 -8.87 -37.17
CA LYS A 378 -11.33 -9.63 -38.15
C LYS A 378 -12.29 -8.74 -38.98
N GLY A 379 -11.78 -7.61 -39.46
CA GLY A 379 -12.50 -6.68 -40.33
C GLY A 379 -13.55 -5.81 -39.63
N LYS A 380 -13.62 -5.80 -38.31
CA LYS A 380 -14.49 -4.93 -37.53
C LYS A 380 -13.66 -4.03 -36.61
N ALA A 381 -14.15 -2.80 -36.38
CA ALA A 381 -13.53 -1.86 -35.45
C ALA A 381 -13.92 -2.17 -34.00
N TYR A 382 -12.91 -2.17 -33.13
CA TYR A 382 -13.09 -2.35 -31.68
C TYR A 382 -12.35 -1.27 -30.92
N TYR A 383 -12.91 -0.84 -29.82
CA TYR A 383 -12.24 -0.05 -28.80
C TYR A 383 -11.62 -0.98 -27.75
N GLU A 384 -10.35 -0.76 -27.42
CA GLU A 384 -9.74 -1.44 -26.28
C GLU A 384 -10.12 -0.70 -24.99
N VAL A 385 -10.56 -1.46 -23.99
CA VAL A 385 -10.95 -0.92 -22.68
C VAL A 385 -9.71 -0.50 -21.92
N VAL A 386 -9.78 0.65 -21.25
CA VAL A 386 -8.74 1.14 -20.35
C VAL A 386 -9.19 0.96 -18.92
N GLU A 387 -8.48 0.15 -18.16
CA GLU A 387 -8.70 -0.10 -16.74
C GLU A 387 -7.48 0.39 -15.96
N ASN A 388 -7.68 1.24 -14.94
CA ASN A 388 -6.60 1.81 -14.13
C ASN A 388 -5.47 2.47 -14.95
N GLY A 389 -5.83 3.17 -16.02
CA GLY A 389 -4.88 3.86 -16.90
C GLY A 389 -4.06 2.95 -17.82
N LYS A 390 -4.40 1.66 -17.93
CA LYS A 390 -3.70 0.68 -18.79
C LYS A 390 -4.67 0.02 -19.75
N LEU A 391 -4.17 -0.39 -20.92
CA LEU A 391 -4.91 -1.23 -21.84
C LEU A 391 -5.19 -2.58 -21.17
N SER A 392 -6.46 -2.98 -21.14
CA SER A 392 -6.91 -4.18 -20.38
C SER A 392 -6.85 -5.48 -21.18
N GLY A 393 -6.56 -5.41 -22.49
CA GLY A 393 -6.67 -6.55 -23.40
C GLY A 393 -8.13 -6.97 -23.70
N LYS A 394 -9.11 -6.22 -23.20
CA LYS A 394 -10.53 -6.43 -23.48
C LYS A 394 -11.02 -5.44 -24.53
N PHE A 395 -11.78 -5.89 -25.48
CA PHE A 395 -12.23 -5.10 -26.62
C PHE A 395 -13.76 -5.03 -26.68
N ILE A 396 -14.28 -3.88 -27.10
CA ILE A 396 -15.71 -3.66 -27.33
C ILE A 396 -15.92 -3.27 -28.78
N ASN A 397 -16.85 -3.92 -29.47
CA ASN A 397 -17.17 -3.57 -30.85
C ASN A 397 -17.66 -2.12 -30.96
N ALA A 398 -16.99 -1.32 -31.79
CA ALA A 398 -17.25 0.11 -31.95
C ALA A 398 -18.69 0.41 -32.44
N ASP A 399 -19.33 -0.51 -33.14
CA ASP A 399 -20.75 -0.40 -33.53
C ASP A 399 -21.69 -0.22 -32.34
N ASN A 400 -21.34 -0.78 -31.18
CA ASN A 400 -22.14 -0.62 -29.96
C ASN A 400 -21.96 0.75 -29.28
N ILE A 401 -21.01 1.53 -29.74
CA ILE A 401 -20.62 2.84 -29.17
C ILE A 401 -20.88 3.96 -30.16
N ASP A 402 -20.16 3.98 -31.28
CA ASP A 402 -20.25 5.03 -32.32
C ASP A 402 -21.30 4.72 -33.36
N GLY A 403 -21.71 3.44 -33.47
CA GLY A 403 -22.68 2.96 -34.46
C GLY A 403 -22.09 2.84 -35.87
N THR A 404 -22.96 2.44 -36.77
CA THR A 404 -22.65 2.31 -38.20
C THR A 404 -23.61 3.17 -38.99
N LYS A 405 -23.11 3.96 -39.93
CA LYS A 405 -23.89 4.74 -40.89
C LYS A 405 -24.49 3.81 -41.94
N ARG A 406 -25.80 3.93 -42.11
CA ARG A 406 -26.57 3.15 -43.11
C ARG A 406 -27.49 4.05 -43.88
N THR A 407 -27.58 3.85 -45.18
CA THR A 407 -28.46 4.63 -46.07
C THR A 407 -29.81 3.97 -46.18
N LEU A 408 -30.90 4.72 -46.03
CA LEU A 408 -32.25 4.25 -46.18
C LEU A 408 -32.60 3.95 -47.64
N LYS A 409 -33.08 2.75 -47.94
CA LYS A 409 -33.61 2.34 -49.25
C LYS A 409 -35.06 2.73 -49.44
N HIS A 410 -35.77 2.99 -48.35
CA HIS A 410 -37.19 3.38 -48.37
C HIS A 410 -37.43 4.50 -47.33
N ASN A 411 -38.53 5.26 -47.53
CA ASN A 411 -39.00 6.18 -46.50
C ASN A 411 -39.27 5.41 -45.19
N ALA A 412 -38.83 5.91 -44.06
CA ALA A 412 -38.88 5.21 -42.79
C ALA A 412 -39.54 6.03 -41.70
N TYR A 413 -40.38 5.41 -40.90
CA TYR A 413 -40.88 5.97 -39.66
C TYR A 413 -39.99 5.61 -38.48
N VAL A 414 -39.94 6.51 -37.49
CA VAL A 414 -39.25 6.28 -36.24
C VAL A 414 -40.20 5.70 -35.20
N TYR A 415 -39.85 4.58 -34.58
CA TYR A 415 -40.68 3.82 -33.65
C TYR A 415 -40.14 3.88 -32.23
N ALA A 416 -41.04 4.00 -31.25
CA ALA A 416 -40.70 3.82 -29.81
C ALA A 416 -40.91 2.35 -29.39
N SER A 417 -41.83 1.63 -30.06
CA SER A 417 -42.10 0.21 -29.84
C SER A 417 -42.72 -0.40 -31.12
N SER A 418 -43.03 -1.69 -31.09
CA SER A 418 -43.61 -2.42 -32.24
C SER A 418 -44.90 -1.82 -32.84
N LYS A 419 -45.68 -1.08 -32.04
CA LYS A 419 -46.96 -0.50 -32.44
C LYS A 419 -47.04 1.02 -32.30
N LYS A 420 -46.00 1.67 -31.73
CA LYS A 420 -46.03 3.12 -31.42
C LYS A 420 -44.88 3.83 -32.13
N ARG A 421 -45.21 4.87 -32.90
CA ARG A 421 -44.19 5.81 -33.41
C ARG A 421 -43.60 6.62 -32.27
N ALA A 422 -42.31 6.95 -32.35
CA ALA A 422 -41.62 7.81 -31.40
C ALA A 422 -42.00 9.29 -31.64
N ASN A 423 -42.18 9.66 -32.91
CA ASN A 423 -42.50 11.01 -33.34
C ASN A 423 -43.25 10.97 -34.69
N LYS A 424 -43.58 12.14 -35.25
CA LYS A 424 -44.25 12.30 -36.56
C LYS A 424 -43.27 12.36 -37.73
N VAL A 425 -41.95 12.28 -37.46
CA VAL A 425 -40.90 12.40 -38.49
C VAL A 425 -40.91 11.21 -39.44
N VAL A 426 -40.78 11.50 -40.72
CA VAL A 426 -40.53 10.51 -41.80
C VAL A 426 -39.15 10.77 -42.36
N LEU A 427 -38.25 9.82 -42.11
CA LEU A 427 -36.92 9.82 -42.72
C LEU A 427 -37.04 9.43 -44.19
N LYS A 428 -36.50 10.24 -45.09
CA LYS A 428 -36.61 10.02 -46.53
C LYS A 428 -35.66 8.95 -47.03
N LYS A 429 -36.01 8.25 -48.11
CA LYS A 429 -35.12 7.38 -48.87
C LYS A 429 -33.84 8.17 -49.20
N GLY A 430 -32.70 7.52 -49.14
CA GLY A 430 -31.36 8.11 -49.34
C GLY A 430 -30.76 8.83 -48.11
N THR A 431 -31.53 9.02 -47.04
CA THR A 431 -30.98 9.60 -45.81
C THR A 431 -30.01 8.61 -45.14
N GLU A 432 -28.82 9.12 -44.80
CA GLU A 432 -27.87 8.39 -43.99
C GLU A 432 -28.26 8.49 -42.49
N VAL A 433 -28.34 7.35 -41.82
CA VAL A 433 -28.76 7.23 -40.43
C VAL A 433 -27.73 6.38 -39.66
N THR A 434 -27.25 6.88 -38.54
CA THR A 434 -26.41 6.07 -37.66
C THR A 434 -27.26 5.09 -36.87
N THR A 435 -26.91 3.80 -36.96
CA THR A 435 -27.52 2.70 -36.25
C THR A 435 -26.57 2.09 -35.26
N TYR A 436 -27.02 1.66 -34.09
CA TYR A 436 -26.16 1.17 -33.02
C TYR A 436 -26.30 -0.32 -32.79
N GLY A 437 -25.20 -1.06 -32.98
CA GLY A 437 -25.11 -2.49 -32.74
C GLY A 437 -26.05 -3.33 -33.65
N GLY A 438 -26.41 -4.50 -33.14
CA GLY A 438 -27.35 -5.40 -33.83
C GLY A 438 -28.80 -4.92 -33.78
N SER A 439 -29.65 -5.46 -34.69
CA SER A 439 -31.08 -5.18 -34.66
C SER A 439 -31.79 -5.86 -33.49
N TYR A 440 -32.82 -5.21 -32.97
CA TYR A 440 -33.72 -5.75 -31.95
C TYR A 440 -34.93 -6.39 -32.59
N THR A 441 -35.30 -7.60 -32.20
CA THR A 441 -36.57 -8.21 -32.57
C THR A 441 -37.66 -7.69 -31.65
N PHE A 442 -38.63 -6.94 -32.19
CA PHE A 442 -39.76 -6.42 -31.43
C PHE A 442 -40.91 -7.48 -31.34
N LYS A 443 -41.88 -7.22 -30.45
CA LYS A 443 -43.04 -8.13 -30.24
C LYS A 443 -43.83 -8.49 -31.49
N ASN A 444 -43.72 -7.72 -32.59
CA ASN A 444 -44.34 -7.99 -33.87
C ASN A 444 -43.48 -8.86 -34.80
N GLY A 445 -42.42 -9.47 -34.31
CA GLY A 445 -41.50 -10.31 -35.05
C GLY A 445 -40.56 -9.57 -36.01
N LYS A 446 -40.68 -8.24 -36.14
CA LYS A 446 -39.83 -7.44 -37.04
C LYS A 446 -38.60 -6.94 -36.35
N GLN A 447 -37.53 -6.77 -37.13
CA GLN A 447 -36.23 -6.28 -36.63
C GLN A 447 -36.14 -4.76 -36.81
N TYR A 448 -35.53 -4.11 -35.78
CA TYR A 448 -35.36 -2.67 -35.73
C TYR A 448 -33.97 -2.32 -35.25
N TYR A 449 -33.32 -1.33 -35.85
CA TYR A 449 -32.09 -0.73 -35.35
C TYR A 449 -32.40 0.45 -34.45
N LYS A 450 -31.66 0.59 -33.33
CA LYS A 450 -31.61 1.80 -32.52
C LYS A 450 -30.95 2.90 -33.36
N ILE A 451 -31.56 4.09 -33.37
CA ILE A 451 -31.03 5.29 -33.97
C ILE A 451 -30.98 6.44 -32.94
N GLY A 452 -30.21 7.48 -33.22
CA GLY A 452 -30.04 8.61 -32.30
C GLY A 452 -29.06 8.27 -31.16
N ASN A 453 -28.27 9.23 -30.78
CA ASN A 453 -27.18 9.10 -29.82
C ASN A 453 -27.58 9.39 -28.36
N ASN A 454 -28.86 9.28 -28.04
CA ASN A 454 -29.44 9.55 -26.72
C ASN A 454 -30.18 8.30 -26.17
N THR A 455 -30.73 8.42 -24.98
CA THR A 455 -31.49 7.34 -24.31
C THR A 455 -32.90 7.15 -24.82
N ASP A 456 -33.38 7.99 -25.76
CA ASP A 456 -34.73 7.92 -26.29
C ASP A 456 -35.00 6.60 -27.02
N LYS A 457 -36.24 6.13 -26.94
CA LYS A 457 -36.69 4.94 -27.65
C LYS A 457 -36.98 5.28 -29.14
N THR A 458 -35.91 5.39 -29.92
CA THR A 458 -35.96 5.71 -31.34
C THR A 458 -35.38 4.56 -32.16
N TYR A 459 -36.23 3.94 -33.00
CA TYR A 459 -35.86 2.76 -33.77
C TYR A 459 -36.42 2.87 -35.20
N VAL A 460 -35.65 2.33 -36.16
CA VAL A 460 -36.09 2.21 -37.57
C VAL A 460 -36.07 0.74 -37.96
N LYS A 461 -37.08 0.29 -38.76
CA LYS A 461 -37.11 -1.08 -39.25
C LYS A 461 -35.84 -1.41 -40.03
N ALA A 462 -35.25 -2.56 -39.76
CA ALA A 462 -34.03 -3.02 -40.45
C ALA A 462 -34.28 -3.19 -41.98
N SER A 463 -35.49 -3.55 -42.38
CA SER A 463 -35.87 -3.70 -43.81
C SER A 463 -35.86 -2.39 -44.60
N ASN A 464 -35.70 -1.23 -43.93
CA ASN A 464 -35.63 0.06 -44.63
C ASN A 464 -34.20 0.44 -45.03
N PHE A 465 -33.21 -0.32 -44.59
CA PHE A 465 -31.79 -0.19 -44.94
C PHE A 465 -31.39 -1.30 -45.94
#